data_0d2f2cf971294c76b1a9ebc171b63071
#
_entry.id   0d2f2cf971294c76b1a9ebc171b63071
#
_cell.length_a   1.000
_cell.length_b   1.000
_cell.length_c   1.000
_cell.angle_alpha   90.00
_cell.angle_beta   90.00
_cell.angle_gamma   90.00
#
_symmetry.space_group_name_H-M   'P 1'
#
loop_
_entity.id
_entity.type
_entity.pdbx_description
1 polymer ?
#
loop_
_entity_poly.entity_id
_entity_poly.type
_entity_poly.pdbx_seq_one_letter_code
_entity_poly.pdbx_strand_id
1 'polypeptide(L)'
;MKKILIFFTVFSLTSNAGEVNSWECYKYEGAKIVGQDGEYLGELGPSWNRDSIYNSSSEYSSTWSRNSIFNTSSPYGNSYSSTSAFNDSASAPPKIITEDGDEKYLSVGPSWDSDRLSPYDFKYTCDWD
;
A
#
# COMPACT_ATOMS: atom_id res chain seq x y z
N MET A 1 31.27 9.55 28.93
CA MET A 1 31.08 9.53 28.77
C MET A 1 30.30 9.43 28.06
N LYS A 2 30.13 9.19 28.05
CA LYS A 2 29.56 9.14 27.50
C LYS A 2 28.67 8.96 26.84
N LYS A 3 28.57 8.88 26.63
CA LYS A 3 27.84 8.87 26.05
C LYS A 3 27.05 8.64 25.38
N ILE A 4 27.02 8.57 25.29
CA ILE A 4 26.30 8.53 24.71
C ILE A 4 25.50 8.35 24.02
N LEU A 5 25.56 8.20 23.98
CA LEU A 5 24.87 8.20 23.39
C LEU A 5 24.08 8.06 22.78
N ILE A 6 24.19 8.15 22.90
CA ILE A 6 23.48 8.23 22.43
C ILE A 6 22.75 7.99 21.74
N PHE A 7 22.83 7.83 21.77
CA PHE A 7 22.16 7.85 21.12
C PHE A 7 21.38 7.55 20.51
N PHE A 8 21.42 7.57 20.52
CA PHE A 8 20.69 7.69 19.96
C PHE A 8 19.98 7.31 19.30
N THR A 9 20.09 7.31 19.26
CA THR A 9 19.63 7.26 18.72
C THR A 9 18.85 7.01 18.12
N VAL A 10 18.78 6.76 17.94
CA VAL A 10 18.33 6.73 17.47
C VAL A 10 17.36 6.81 17.02
N PHE A 11 17.26 7.01 17.09
CA PHE A 11 16.51 7.29 16.74
C PHE A 11 15.73 7.16 16.00
N SER A 12 15.86 7.13 15.66
CA SER A 12 15.26 7.19 15.10
C SER A 12 14.44 6.91 14.55
N LEU A 13 14.45 6.64 14.47
CA LEU A 13 13.88 6.39 14.21
C LEU A 13 12.94 6.34 13.91
N THR A 14 13.34 5.80 13.73
CA THR A 14 12.27 5.80 13.95
C THR A 14 10.97 6.30 13.47
N SER A 15 10.50 6.78 13.48
CA SER A 15 9.43 7.57 12.99
C SER A 15 9.01 7.35 11.56
N ASN A 16 9.21 6.16 11.03
CA ASN A 16 8.81 5.82 9.66
C ASN A 16 7.47 5.07 9.66
N ALA A 17 6.55 5.54 10.51
CA ALA A 17 5.20 4.99 10.53
C ALA A 17 4.55 5.13 9.15
N GLY A 18 3.96 4.07 8.65
CA GLY A 18 3.30 4.05 7.36
C GLY A 18 4.23 3.79 6.17
N GLU A 19 5.53 3.64 6.40
CA GLU A 19 6.48 3.35 5.33
C GLU A 19 6.70 1.86 5.15
N VAL A 20 7.00 1.47 3.91
CA VAL A 20 7.38 0.10 3.57
C VAL A 20 8.91 0.02 3.59
N ASN A 21 9.45 -0.92 4.35
CA ASN A 21 10.89 -1.16 4.38
C ASN A 21 11.27 -2.17 3.30
N SER A 22 12.43 -2.00 2.68
CA SER A 22 12.85 -2.86 1.56
C SER A 22 12.94 -4.33 1.95
N TRP A 23 13.28 -4.62 3.21
CA TRP A 23 13.37 -6.01 3.68
C TRP A 23 11.99 -6.62 3.97
N GLU A 24 10.92 -5.83 3.91
CA GLU A 24 9.55 -6.33 4.07
C GLU A 24 8.89 -6.66 2.74
N CYS A 25 9.53 -6.34 1.62
CA CYS A 25 8.90 -6.52 0.31
C CYS A 25 8.48 -7.96 0.06
N TYR A 26 9.28 -8.93 0.51
CA TYR A 26 8.95 -10.34 0.35
C TYR A 26 7.65 -10.72 1.06
N LYS A 27 7.36 -10.06 2.17
CA LYS A 27 6.15 -10.31 2.95
C LYS A 27 4.89 -9.91 2.19
N TYR A 28 4.99 -8.81 1.45
CA TYR A 28 3.84 -8.25 0.75
C TYR A 28 3.71 -8.73 -0.68
N GLU A 29 4.73 -9.38 -1.22
CA GLU A 29 4.64 -9.91 -2.57
C GLU A 29 3.57 -11.00 -2.63
N GLY A 30 2.59 -10.83 -3.52
CA GLY A 30 1.46 -11.75 -3.63
C GLY A 30 0.30 -11.42 -2.69
N ALA A 31 0.45 -10.39 -1.85
CA ALA A 31 -0.64 -10.00 -0.96
C ALA A 31 -1.84 -9.51 -1.78
N LYS A 32 -3.03 -9.91 -1.39
CA LYS A 32 -4.26 -9.53 -2.08
C LYS A 32 -4.72 -8.17 -1.61
N ILE A 33 -5.23 -7.38 -2.54
CA ILE A 33 -5.86 -6.10 -2.26
C ILE A 33 -7.36 -6.30 -2.39
N VAL A 34 -8.08 -6.01 -1.32
CA VAL A 34 -9.53 -6.26 -1.25
C VAL A 34 -10.21 -5.03 -0.69
N GLY A 35 -11.23 -4.55 -1.39
CA GLY A 35 -12.06 -3.46 -0.88
C GLY A 35 -12.80 -3.88 0.39
N GLN A 36 -13.23 -2.90 1.17
CA GLN A 36 -13.98 -3.16 2.40
C GLN A 36 -15.32 -3.83 2.09
N ASP A 37 -15.79 -3.73 0.84
CA ASP A 37 -16.99 -4.38 0.34
C ASP A 37 -16.72 -5.80 -0.17
N GLY A 38 -15.49 -6.29 -0.06
CA GLY A 38 -15.10 -7.62 -0.52
C GLY A 38 -14.65 -7.69 -1.97
N GLU A 39 -14.63 -6.59 -2.69
CA GLU A 39 -14.23 -6.58 -4.10
C GLU A 39 -12.71 -6.83 -4.22
N TYR A 40 -12.33 -7.76 -5.09
CA TYR A 40 -10.92 -8.04 -5.37
C TYR A 40 -10.34 -6.93 -6.26
N LEU A 41 -9.24 -6.34 -5.83
CA LEU A 41 -8.63 -5.19 -6.50
C LEU A 41 -7.22 -5.47 -7.01
N GLY A 42 -6.86 -6.74 -7.14
CA GLY A 42 -5.55 -7.15 -7.60
C GLY A 42 -4.63 -7.54 -6.46
N GLU A 43 -3.35 -7.56 -6.75
CA GLU A 43 -2.36 -7.94 -5.74
C GLU A 43 -1.12 -7.04 -5.80
N LEU A 44 -0.37 -7.05 -4.71
CA LEU A 44 0.94 -6.41 -4.65
C LEU A 44 1.97 -7.36 -5.22
N GLY A 45 2.92 -6.82 -5.98
CA GLY A 45 3.99 -7.62 -6.54
C GLY A 45 4.59 -6.97 -7.77
N PRO A 46 5.64 -7.58 -8.31
CA PRO A 46 6.33 -7.05 -9.49
C PRO A 46 5.39 -6.87 -10.68
N SER A 47 5.76 -5.96 -11.57
CA SER A 47 4.94 -5.58 -12.72
C SER A 47 4.69 -6.71 -13.71
N TRP A 48 5.45 -7.81 -13.63
CA TRP A 48 5.23 -8.96 -14.50
C TRP A 48 4.22 -9.96 -13.92
N ASN A 49 3.79 -9.80 -12.68
CA ASN A 49 2.74 -10.65 -12.12
C ASN A 49 1.40 -10.29 -12.74
N ARG A 50 0.60 -11.32 -13.06
CA ARG A 50 -0.63 -11.15 -13.82
C ARG A 50 -1.61 -10.17 -13.19
N ASP A 51 -1.82 -10.26 -11.88
CA ASP A 51 -2.81 -9.45 -11.18
C ASP A 51 -2.18 -8.28 -10.43
N SER A 52 -0.89 -8.01 -10.64
CA SER A 52 -0.23 -6.91 -9.94
C SER A 52 -0.87 -5.58 -10.33
N ILE A 53 -1.06 -4.73 -9.33
CA ILE A 53 -1.54 -3.37 -9.56
C ILE A 53 -0.52 -2.53 -10.33
N TYR A 54 0.71 -3.04 -10.47
CA TYR A 54 1.79 -2.37 -11.24
C TYR A 54 1.98 -2.97 -12.63
N ASN A 55 1.19 -3.98 -12.98
CA ASN A 55 1.21 -4.58 -14.32
C ASN A 55 0.32 -3.76 -15.25
N SER A 56 0.93 -3.04 -16.17
CA SER A 56 0.21 -2.13 -17.07
C SER A 56 -0.81 -2.85 -17.98
N SER A 57 -0.71 -4.17 -18.10
CA SER A 57 -1.66 -4.97 -18.88
C SER A 57 -2.79 -5.53 -18.04
N SER A 58 -2.76 -5.32 -16.73
CA SER A 58 -3.78 -5.84 -15.81
C SER A 58 -4.95 -4.87 -15.72
N GLU A 59 -6.16 -5.42 -15.58
CA GLU A 59 -7.33 -4.59 -15.28
C GLU A 59 -7.18 -3.84 -13.96
N TYR A 60 -6.37 -4.38 -13.04
CA TYR A 60 -6.19 -3.79 -11.70
C TYR A 60 -5.25 -2.59 -11.69
N SER A 61 -4.58 -2.32 -12.80
CA SER A 61 -3.75 -1.12 -12.97
C SER A 61 -4.39 -0.12 -13.94
N SER A 62 -5.53 -0.47 -14.53
CA SER A 62 -6.17 0.32 -15.57
C SER A 62 -6.81 1.59 -15.02
N THR A 63 -6.66 2.69 -15.74
CA THR A 63 -7.35 3.94 -15.39
C THR A 63 -8.84 3.92 -15.78
N TRP A 64 -9.30 2.84 -16.40
CA TRP A 64 -10.67 2.69 -16.90
C TRP A 64 -11.47 1.63 -16.18
N SER A 65 -10.80 0.69 -15.52
CA SER A 65 -11.49 -0.43 -14.88
C SER A 65 -12.09 -0.02 -13.55
N ARG A 66 -13.33 -0.45 -13.30
CA ARG A 66 -14.05 -0.13 -12.07
C ARG A 66 -13.31 -0.68 -10.83
N ASN A 67 -12.66 -1.82 -10.96
CA ASN A 67 -11.96 -2.45 -9.83
C ASN A 67 -10.47 -2.15 -9.79
N SER A 68 -10.08 -1.00 -10.34
CA SER A 68 -8.69 -0.53 -10.25
C SER A 68 -8.60 0.64 -9.29
N ILE A 69 -7.60 0.61 -8.41
CA ILE A 69 -7.32 1.75 -7.54
C ILE A 69 -6.80 2.95 -8.32
N PHE A 70 -6.31 2.74 -9.54
CA PHE A 70 -5.78 3.82 -10.40
C PHE A 70 -6.84 4.48 -11.26
N ASN A 71 -8.08 4.00 -11.21
CA ASN A 71 -9.19 4.66 -11.88
C ASN A 71 -9.77 5.72 -10.96
N THR A 72 -9.54 6.98 -11.28
CA THR A 72 -9.99 8.10 -10.44
C THR A 72 -11.50 8.27 -10.42
N SER A 73 -12.22 7.57 -11.30
CA SER A 73 -13.69 7.54 -11.30
C SER A 73 -14.25 6.37 -10.50
N SER A 74 -13.38 5.48 -10.04
CA SER A 74 -13.76 4.32 -9.24
C SER A 74 -13.84 4.70 -7.76
N PRO A 75 -14.73 4.07 -6.98
CA PRO A 75 -14.76 4.30 -5.53
C PRO A 75 -13.45 3.91 -4.84
N TYR A 76 -12.62 3.09 -5.49
CA TYR A 76 -11.34 2.63 -4.93
C TYR A 76 -10.18 3.55 -5.31
N GLY A 77 -10.36 4.45 -6.28
CA GLY A 77 -9.31 5.35 -6.76
C GLY A 77 -9.63 6.83 -6.67
N ASN A 78 -10.86 7.18 -6.36
CA ASN A 78 -11.29 8.58 -6.28
C ASN A 78 -10.76 9.22 -5.00
N SER A 79 -10.07 10.35 -5.13
CA SER A 79 -9.43 11.02 -4.00
C SER A 79 -10.42 11.58 -2.96
N TYR A 80 -11.70 11.57 -3.23
CA TYR A 80 -12.75 12.00 -2.29
C TYR A 80 -13.56 10.85 -1.73
N SER A 81 -13.34 9.62 -2.22
CA SER A 81 -14.11 8.47 -1.77
C SER A 81 -13.58 7.92 -0.45
N SER A 82 -14.49 7.60 0.47
CA SER A 82 -14.13 7.01 1.76
C SER A 82 -13.54 5.60 1.65
N THR A 83 -13.64 4.98 0.47
CA THR A 83 -13.13 3.61 0.23
C THR A 83 -11.92 3.58 -0.68
N SER A 84 -11.33 4.73 -0.96
CA SER A 84 -10.24 4.86 -1.93
C SER A 84 -8.87 4.75 -1.27
N ALA A 85 -7.95 4.09 -1.97
CA ALA A 85 -6.54 4.08 -1.58
C ALA A 85 -5.88 5.46 -1.71
N PHE A 86 -6.43 6.34 -2.54
CA PHE A 86 -5.85 7.65 -2.82
C PHE A 86 -6.53 8.82 -2.12
N ASN A 87 -7.44 8.53 -1.20
CA ASN A 87 -7.99 9.52 -0.29
C ASN A 87 -7.26 9.40 1.05
N ASP A 88 -6.44 10.39 1.39
CA ASP A 88 -5.65 10.35 2.63
C ASP A 88 -6.51 10.40 3.90
N SER A 89 -7.79 10.71 3.76
CA SER A 89 -8.75 10.74 4.86
C SER A 89 -9.77 9.60 4.76
N ALA A 90 -9.53 8.61 3.91
CA ALA A 90 -10.48 7.51 3.72
C ALA A 90 -10.73 6.77 5.03
N SER A 91 -11.98 6.58 5.38
CA SER A 91 -12.36 5.83 6.59
C SER A 91 -12.32 4.32 6.38
N ALA A 92 -12.41 3.88 5.13
CA ALA A 92 -12.48 2.45 4.79
C ALA A 92 -11.66 2.14 3.54
N PRO A 93 -10.34 2.42 3.54
CA PRO A 93 -9.50 2.14 2.36
C PRO A 93 -9.40 0.64 2.12
N PRO A 94 -8.92 0.23 0.94
CA PRO A 94 -8.75 -1.21 0.66
C PRO A 94 -7.81 -1.86 1.67
N LYS A 95 -8.04 -3.15 1.91
CA LYS A 95 -7.19 -3.96 2.77
C LYS A 95 -6.08 -4.61 1.95
N ILE A 96 -4.93 -4.78 2.58
CA ILE A 96 -3.84 -5.63 2.11
C ILE A 96 -3.89 -6.88 2.97
N ILE A 97 -4.06 -8.04 2.35
CA ILE A 97 -4.10 -9.32 3.06
C ILE A 97 -2.93 -10.15 2.58
N THR A 98 -1.94 -10.35 3.46
CA THR A 98 -0.76 -11.14 3.14
C THR A 98 -1.08 -12.62 3.07
N GLU A 99 -0.15 -13.41 2.52
CA GLU A 99 -0.37 -14.85 2.39
C GLU A 99 -0.48 -15.56 3.73
N ASP A 100 0.16 -15.01 4.77
CA ASP A 100 0.06 -15.57 6.12
C ASP A 100 -1.11 -14.98 6.93
N GLY A 101 -1.94 -14.16 6.30
CA GLY A 101 -3.17 -13.66 6.91
C GLY A 101 -3.08 -12.33 7.62
N ASP A 102 -1.91 -11.69 7.64
CA ASP A 102 -1.78 -10.35 8.21
C ASP A 102 -2.53 -9.34 7.36
N GLU A 103 -3.10 -8.33 8.02
CA GLU A 103 -3.86 -7.29 7.35
C GLU A 103 -3.27 -5.92 7.61
N LYS A 104 -3.19 -5.13 6.55
CA LYS A 104 -2.88 -3.72 6.59
C LYS A 104 -3.87 -3.02 5.66
N TYR A 105 -3.73 -1.71 5.51
CA TYR A 105 -4.56 -0.93 4.60
C TYR A 105 -3.70 -0.32 3.50
N LEU A 106 -4.23 -0.35 2.30
CA LEU A 106 -3.58 0.31 1.16
C LEU A 106 -4.12 1.74 1.09
N SER A 107 -3.28 2.70 1.46
CA SER A 107 -3.73 4.09 1.58
C SER A 107 -2.54 5.04 1.53
N VAL A 108 -2.74 6.18 0.87
CA VAL A 108 -1.71 7.22 0.80
C VAL A 108 -1.56 8.02 2.10
N GLY A 109 -2.40 7.79 3.07
CA GLY A 109 -2.27 8.48 4.33
C GLY A 109 -3.33 8.14 5.35
N PRO A 110 -3.21 8.68 6.54
CA PRO A 110 -2.13 9.57 6.98
C PRO A 110 -0.84 8.79 7.28
N SER A 111 0.29 9.44 7.08
CA SER A 111 1.61 8.79 7.20
C SER A 111 1.96 8.35 8.63
N TRP A 112 1.30 8.92 9.65
CA TRP A 112 1.54 8.53 11.03
C TRP A 112 0.84 7.20 11.41
N ASP A 113 -0.04 6.69 10.54
CA ASP A 113 -0.74 5.44 10.80
C ASP A 113 0.08 4.29 10.21
N SER A 114 0.70 3.50 11.08
CA SER A 114 1.59 2.41 10.66
C SER A 114 0.86 1.25 9.99
N ASP A 115 -0.49 1.22 10.07
CA ASP A 115 -1.28 0.19 9.40
C ASP A 115 -1.69 0.59 7.99
N ARG A 116 -1.39 1.82 7.57
CA ARG A 116 -1.69 2.32 6.24
C ARG A 116 -0.41 2.44 5.44
N LEU A 117 -0.34 1.73 4.32
CA LEU A 117 0.84 1.65 3.47
C LEU A 117 0.48 2.15 2.09
N SER A 118 1.31 3.03 1.55
CA SER A 118 1.03 3.68 0.28
C SER A 118 1.38 2.80 -0.91
N PRO A 119 0.54 2.76 -1.95
CA PRO A 119 0.90 2.05 -3.18
C PRO A 119 2.16 2.62 -3.85
N TYR A 120 2.46 3.89 -3.63
CA TYR A 120 3.70 4.48 -4.15
C TYR A 120 4.93 3.93 -3.42
N ASP A 121 4.83 3.73 -2.11
CA ASP A 121 5.95 3.20 -1.33
C ASP A 121 6.31 1.78 -1.76
N PHE A 122 5.33 0.94 -2.00
CA PHE A 122 5.58 -0.40 -2.51
C PHE A 122 6.29 -0.36 -3.86
N LYS A 123 5.80 0.50 -4.74
CA LYS A 123 6.37 0.60 -6.09
C LYS A 123 7.85 0.97 -6.06
N TYR A 124 8.18 2.00 -5.30
CA TYR A 124 9.54 2.53 -5.28
C TYR A 124 10.47 1.72 -4.38
N THR A 125 10.00 1.34 -3.20
CA THR A 125 10.84 0.63 -2.23
C THR A 125 11.11 -0.80 -2.68
N CYS A 126 10.12 -1.44 -3.30
CA CYS A 126 10.23 -2.85 -3.72
C CYS A 126 10.64 -3.00 -5.18
N ASP A 127 10.78 -1.91 -5.91
CA ASP A 127 11.17 -1.92 -7.32
C ASP A 127 10.21 -2.77 -8.16
N TRP A 128 8.92 -2.53 -8.00
CA TRP A 128 7.86 -3.32 -8.63
C TRP A 128 7.27 -2.66 -9.88
N ASP A 129 7.87 -1.61 -10.36
CA ASP A 129 7.40 -0.92 -11.57
C ASP A 129 7.83 -1.59 -12.89
#